data_c71bf3b5cd306b12f81dde601fa71cb9
#
_entry.id   c71bf3b5cd306b12f81dde601fa71cb9
#
_cell.length_a   1.000
_cell.length_b   1.000
_cell.length_c   1.000
_cell.angle_alpha   90.00
_cell.angle_beta   90.00
_cell.angle_gamma   90.00
#
_symmetry.space_group_name_H-M   'P 1'
#
loop_
_entity.id
_entity.type
_entity.pdbx_description
1 polymer ?
#
loop_
_entity_poly.entity_id
_entity_poly.type
_entity_poly.pdbx_seq_one_letter_code
_entity_poly.pdbx_strand_id
1 'polypeptide(L)'
;MDEERIRQRRINAVKRIEKPWGYELWWAYTEKYVGKILFIKKGHSLSYQFHRVKDETFYLQKGTMILEIEDEGKPKEVIKILPGDSVRITPLTKHRMTAVEDCYVLEVSTPEVDDVVRLEDRYGRV
;
A
#
# COMPACT_ATOMS: atom_id res chain seq x y z
N MET A 1 -28.42 -6.07 19.97
CA MET A 1 -27.61 -4.93 19.56
C MET A 1 -28.46 -3.99 18.74
N ASP A 2 -28.41 -2.71 19.03
CA ASP A 2 -29.20 -1.68 18.38
C ASP A 2 -28.69 -1.40 16.97
N GLU A 3 -29.54 -1.60 15.96
CA GLU A 3 -29.19 -1.34 14.55
C GLU A 3 -28.80 0.12 14.30
N GLU A 4 -29.43 1.06 15.00
CA GLU A 4 -29.14 2.48 14.90
C GLU A 4 -27.70 2.78 15.32
N ARG A 5 -27.26 2.19 16.43
CA ARG A 5 -25.88 2.35 16.92
C ARG A 5 -24.86 1.78 15.95
N ILE A 6 -25.16 0.65 15.32
CA ILE A 6 -24.30 0.03 14.33
C ILE A 6 -24.23 0.92 13.09
N ARG A 7 -25.39 1.42 12.65
CA ARG A 7 -25.47 2.29 11.47
C ARG A 7 -24.64 3.57 11.64
N GLN A 8 -24.68 4.15 12.85
CA GLN A 8 -23.88 5.33 13.17
C GLN A 8 -22.37 5.05 13.15
N ARG A 9 -21.96 3.82 13.38
CA ARG A 9 -20.55 3.40 13.32
C ARG A 9 -20.10 3.00 11.93
N ARG A 10 -21.03 2.81 11.01
CA ARG A 10 -20.67 2.55 9.62
C ARG A 10 -20.11 3.84 9.05
N ILE A 11 -18.78 3.82 8.87
CA ILE A 11 -18.13 4.84 8.10
C ILE A 11 -18.65 4.68 6.69
N ASN A 12 -19.07 5.78 6.12
CA ASN A 12 -19.63 5.83 4.79
C ASN A 12 -18.76 5.12 3.77
N ALA A 13 -19.35 4.88 2.64
CA ALA A 13 -18.81 4.16 1.51
C ALA A 13 -17.29 4.15 1.42
N VAL A 14 -16.75 2.96 1.24
CA VAL A 14 -15.36 2.73 0.89
C VAL A 14 -14.99 3.63 -0.29
N LYS A 15 -13.95 4.42 -0.14
CA LYS A 15 -13.46 5.29 -1.21
C LYS A 15 -12.61 4.49 -2.16
N ARG A 16 -12.95 4.49 -3.44
CA ARG A 16 -12.16 3.86 -4.49
C ARG A 16 -11.40 4.93 -5.28
N ILE A 17 -10.09 4.72 -5.43
CA ILE A 17 -9.23 5.62 -6.19
C ILE A 17 -8.57 4.80 -7.29
N GLU A 18 -8.79 5.20 -8.55
CA GLU A 18 -8.14 4.57 -9.68
C GLU A 18 -6.68 4.99 -9.77
N LYS A 19 -5.83 4.04 -10.08
CA LYS A 19 -4.38 4.23 -10.25
C LYS A 19 -3.94 3.65 -11.59
N PRO A 20 -2.79 4.11 -12.14
CA PRO A 20 -2.30 3.55 -13.41
C PRO A 20 -2.06 2.04 -13.35
N TRP A 21 -1.75 1.51 -12.18
CA TRP A 21 -1.40 0.11 -11.94
C TRP A 21 -2.58 -0.73 -11.44
N GLY A 22 -3.74 -0.13 -11.17
CA GLY A 22 -4.91 -0.81 -10.62
C GLY A 22 -5.78 0.14 -9.82
N TYR A 23 -6.04 -0.15 -8.57
CA TYR A 23 -6.84 0.74 -7.72
C TYR A 23 -6.52 0.55 -6.24
N GLU A 24 -6.96 1.54 -5.44
CA GLU A 24 -6.97 1.49 -3.98
C GLU A 24 -8.41 1.55 -3.49
N LEU A 25 -8.74 0.73 -2.51
CA LEU A 25 -9.98 0.85 -1.73
C LEU A 25 -9.61 1.29 -0.32
N TRP A 26 -10.05 2.47 0.07
CA TRP A 26 -9.84 2.97 1.43
C TRP A 26 -11.00 2.54 2.29
N TRP A 27 -10.83 1.49 3.06
CA TRP A 27 -11.89 0.92 3.89
C TRP A 27 -11.84 1.40 5.34
N ALA A 28 -10.75 2.03 5.76
CA ALA A 28 -10.61 2.68 7.07
C ALA A 28 -9.79 3.94 6.91
N TYR A 29 -10.29 5.04 7.43
CA TYR A 29 -9.56 6.31 7.45
C TYR A 29 -9.99 7.12 8.65
N THR A 30 -9.09 7.27 9.61
CA THR A 30 -9.29 8.05 10.82
C THR A 30 -8.08 8.95 11.05
N GLU A 31 -8.16 9.80 12.07
CA GLU A 31 -7.02 10.63 12.47
C GLU A 31 -5.83 9.83 13.02
N LYS A 32 -6.00 8.53 13.22
CA LYS A 32 -4.97 7.66 13.82
C LYS A 32 -4.42 6.60 12.87
N TYR A 33 -5.22 6.14 11.92
CA TYR A 33 -4.81 5.05 11.03
C TYR A 33 -5.57 5.05 9.72
N VAL A 34 -5.02 4.33 8.75
CA VAL A 34 -5.62 4.10 7.44
C VAL A 34 -5.54 2.62 7.11
N GLY A 35 -6.60 2.08 6.55
CA GLY A 35 -6.64 0.73 6.00
C GLY A 35 -7.03 0.77 4.53
N LYS A 36 -6.25 0.11 3.68
CA LYS A 36 -6.47 0.06 2.23
C LYS A 36 -6.40 -1.37 1.72
N ILE A 37 -7.10 -1.61 0.62
CA ILE A 37 -6.85 -2.76 -0.24
C ILE A 37 -6.28 -2.19 -1.53
N LEU A 38 -5.12 -2.69 -1.94
CA LEU A 38 -4.52 -2.34 -3.23
C LEU A 38 -4.72 -3.51 -4.18
N PHE A 39 -5.28 -3.24 -5.36
CA PHE A 39 -5.26 -4.17 -6.47
C PHE A 39 -4.16 -3.73 -7.43
N ILE A 40 -3.16 -4.58 -7.65
CA ILE A 40 -2.07 -4.30 -8.59
C ILE A 40 -2.18 -5.31 -9.71
N LYS A 41 -2.43 -4.81 -10.91
CA LYS A 41 -2.61 -5.63 -12.09
C LYS A 41 -1.28 -6.26 -12.51
N LYS A 42 -1.33 -7.52 -12.92
CA LYS A 42 -0.18 -8.27 -13.43
C LYS A 42 0.67 -7.42 -14.38
N GLY A 43 1.97 -7.41 -14.14
CA GLY A 43 2.94 -6.66 -14.94
C GLY A 43 3.05 -5.18 -14.61
N HIS A 44 2.24 -4.68 -13.68
CA HIS A 44 2.28 -3.28 -13.26
C HIS A 44 3.02 -3.12 -11.95
N SER A 45 3.50 -1.90 -11.70
CA SER A 45 4.21 -1.58 -10.47
C SER A 45 3.80 -0.21 -9.94
N LEU A 46 3.92 -0.04 -8.63
CA LEU A 46 3.87 1.27 -8.00
C LEU A 46 5.17 2.02 -8.33
N SER A 47 5.26 3.28 -7.87
CA SER A 47 6.51 4.03 -8.01
C SER A 47 7.58 3.50 -7.05
N TYR A 48 8.85 3.75 -7.38
CA TYR A 48 9.94 3.62 -6.43
C TYR A 48 9.90 4.85 -5.55
N GLN A 49 9.63 4.67 -4.27
CA GLN A 49 9.21 5.76 -3.40
C GLN A 49 9.65 5.56 -1.96
N PHE A 50 9.56 6.63 -1.17
CA PHE A 50 9.65 6.55 0.28
C PHE A 50 8.68 7.53 0.93
N HIS A 51 8.45 7.36 2.23
CA HIS A 51 7.62 8.23 3.05
C HIS A 51 8.49 8.85 4.12
N ARG A 52 8.23 10.12 4.47
CA ARG A 52 9.03 10.83 5.48
C ARG A 52 8.59 10.47 6.90
N VAL A 53 7.31 10.33 7.12
CA VAL A 53 6.68 10.11 8.44
C VAL A 53 5.82 8.86 8.45
N LYS A 54 5.12 8.59 7.35
CA LYS A 54 4.19 7.47 7.24
C LYS A 54 4.88 6.13 7.50
N ASP A 55 4.29 5.37 8.41
CA ASP A 55 4.69 4.01 8.75
C ASP A 55 3.58 3.08 8.27
N GLU A 56 3.92 2.06 7.51
CA GLU A 56 2.93 1.15 6.95
C GLU A 56 3.36 -0.31 7.06
N THR A 57 2.37 -1.19 7.06
CA THR A 57 2.57 -2.62 6.93
C THR A 57 1.63 -3.13 5.86
N PHE A 58 2.13 -3.95 4.95
CA PHE A 58 1.27 -4.61 3.99
C PHE A 58 1.32 -6.13 4.14
N TYR A 59 0.23 -6.76 3.75
CA TYR A 59 0.03 -8.20 3.74
C TYR A 59 -0.41 -8.61 2.34
N LEU A 60 0.29 -9.56 1.72
CA LEU A 60 -0.13 -10.06 0.41
C LEU A 60 -1.19 -11.13 0.60
N GLN A 61 -2.41 -10.83 0.16
CA GLN A 61 -3.54 -11.75 0.26
C GLN A 61 -3.57 -12.73 -0.92
N LYS A 62 -3.28 -12.24 -2.12
CA LYS A 62 -3.36 -13.04 -3.34
C LYS A 62 -2.35 -12.54 -4.36
N GLY A 63 -1.81 -13.45 -5.16
CA GLY A 63 -0.87 -13.14 -6.23
C GLY A 63 0.57 -13.40 -5.83
N THR A 64 1.48 -12.95 -6.68
CA THR A 64 2.92 -13.00 -6.44
C THR A 64 3.49 -11.63 -6.75
N MET A 65 4.35 -11.13 -5.88
CA MET A 65 4.89 -9.80 -5.97
C MET A 65 6.42 -9.83 -5.85
N ILE A 66 7.08 -8.91 -6.53
CA ILE A 66 8.48 -8.57 -6.30
C ILE A 66 8.52 -7.27 -5.53
N LEU A 67 9.19 -7.26 -4.39
CA LEU A 67 9.41 -6.08 -3.58
C LEU A 67 10.87 -5.66 -3.70
N GLU A 68 11.09 -4.43 -4.16
CA GLU A 68 12.38 -3.77 -4.05
C GLU A 68 12.35 -2.97 -2.76
N ILE A 69 13.35 -3.14 -1.90
CA ILE A 69 13.41 -2.46 -0.61
C ILE A 69 14.84 -2.04 -0.30
N GLU A 70 14.98 -0.81 0.18
CA GLU A 70 16.29 -0.22 0.48
C GLU A 70 16.19 0.62 1.75
N ASP A 71 16.78 0.09 2.84
CA ASP A 71 16.90 0.83 4.08
C ASP A 71 18.08 1.81 4.00
N GLU A 72 18.01 2.90 4.76
CA GLU A 72 19.08 3.89 4.78
C GLU A 72 20.43 3.25 5.15
N GLY A 73 21.44 3.56 4.35
CA GLY A 73 22.80 3.07 4.57
C GLY A 73 23.02 1.60 4.24
N LYS A 74 22.02 0.92 3.66
CA LYS A 74 22.11 -0.48 3.26
C LYS A 74 21.88 -0.64 1.77
N PRO A 75 22.40 -1.72 1.15
CA PRO A 75 22.16 -1.98 -0.25
C PRO A 75 20.70 -2.36 -0.50
N LYS A 76 20.23 -2.06 -1.70
CA LYS A 76 18.89 -2.44 -2.16
C LYS A 76 18.77 -3.96 -2.21
N GLU A 77 17.67 -4.48 -1.68
CA GLU A 77 17.31 -5.88 -1.77
C GLU A 77 16.11 -6.05 -2.69
N VAL A 78 16.02 -7.20 -3.34
CA VAL A 78 14.90 -7.59 -4.19
C VAL A 78 14.36 -8.91 -3.66
N ILE A 79 13.11 -8.89 -3.21
CA ILE A 79 12.52 -10.01 -2.49
C ILE A 79 11.24 -10.45 -3.20
N LYS A 80 11.06 -11.77 -3.35
CA LYS A 80 9.81 -12.34 -3.80
C LYS A 80 8.84 -12.45 -2.62
N ILE A 81 7.65 -11.89 -2.76
CA ILE A 81 6.60 -11.91 -1.74
C ILE A 81 5.50 -12.86 -2.22
N LEU A 82 5.08 -13.75 -1.33
CA LEU A 82 4.05 -14.75 -1.58
C LEU A 82 2.84 -14.50 -0.67
N PRO A 83 1.65 -15.05 -1.02
CA PRO A 83 0.47 -14.92 -0.17
C PRO A 83 0.76 -15.38 1.27
N GLY A 84 0.35 -14.55 2.24
CA GLY A 84 0.63 -14.79 3.64
C GLY A 84 1.83 -14.01 4.19
N ASP A 85 2.67 -13.46 3.32
CA ASP A 85 3.79 -12.63 3.76
C ASP A 85 3.33 -11.24 4.17
N SER A 86 3.93 -10.72 5.23
CA SER A 86 3.69 -9.38 5.76
C SER A 86 5.01 -8.64 5.87
N VAL A 87 5.01 -7.37 5.46
CA VAL A 87 6.22 -6.54 5.46
C VAL A 87 5.90 -5.17 6.03
N ARG A 88 6.70 -4.72 6.99
CA ARG A 88 6.63 -3.35 7.49
C ARG A 88 7.57 -2.47 6.68
N ILE A 89 7.06 -1.33 6.25
CA ILE A 89 7.82 -0.28 5.58
C ILE A 89 7.89 0.91 6.53
N THR A 90 9.04 1.08 7.16
CA THR A 90 9.28 2.19 8.09
C THR A 90 9.53 3.50 7.32
N PRO A 91 9.37 4.67 7.97
CA PRO A 91 9.71 5.94 7.32
C PRO A 91 11.13 5.92 6.74
N LEU A 92 11.30 6.59 5.60
CA LEU A 92 12.56 6.73 4.86
C LEU A 92 13.05 5.46 4.16
N THR A 93 12.34 4.36 4.26
CA THR A 93 12.66 3.13 3.51
C THR A 93 12.17 3.27 2.08
N LYS A 94 13.08 3.18 1.12
CA LYS A 94 12.75 3.21 -0.32
C LYS A 94 12.19 1.85 -0.72
N HIS A 95 11.12 1.84 -1.51
CA HIS A 95 10.49 0.58 -1.87
C HIS A 95 9.65 0.70 -3.14
N ARG A 96 9.45 -0.43 -3.82
CA ARG A 96 8.56 -0.56 -4.97
C ARG A 96 7.97 -1.96 -5.02
N MET A 97 6.64 -2.04 -5.18
CA MET A 97 5.90 -3.27 -5.42
C MET A 97 5.68 -3.45 -6.90
N THR A 98 5.96 -4.65 -7.41
CA THR A 98 5.68 -5.02 -8.80
C THR A 98 4.92 -6.34 -8.81
N ALA A 99 3.75 -6.36 -9.45
CA ALA A 99 2.92 -7.55 -9.51
C ALA A 99 3.41 -8.50 -10.61
N VAL A 100 3.77 -9.73 -10.23
CA VAL A 100 4.09 -10.81 -11.17
C VAL A 100 2.79 -11.46 -11.66
N GLU A 101 1.82 -11.58 -10.76
CA GLU A 101 0.44 -11.97 -11.03
C GLU A 101 -0.45 -10.85 -10.47
N ASP A 102 -1.75 -10.86 -10.79
CA ASP A 102 -2.68 -9.92 -10.15
C ASP A 102 -2.57 -10.03 -8.63
N CYS A 103 -2.28 -8.93 -7.96
CA CYS A 103 -2.07 -8.91 -6.51
C CYS A 103 -3.17 -8.17 -5.79
N TYR A 104 -3.62 -8.75 -4.67
CA TYR A 104 -4.47 -8.07 -3.69
C TYR A 104 -3.66 -7.90 -2.42
N VAL A 105 -3.44 -6.65 -2.03
CA VAL A 105 -2.58 -6.27 -0.91
C VAL A 105 -3.43 -5.55 0.13
N LEU A 106 -3.34 -6.00 1.38
CA LEU A 106 -3.95 -5.29 2.50
C LEU A 106 -2.88 -4.38 3.11
N GLU A 107 -3.16 -3.09 3.18
CA GLU A 107 -2.23 -2.12 3.75
C GLU A 107 -2.87 -1.44 4.95
N VAL A 108 -2.14 -1.34 6.05
CA VAL A 108 -2.49 -0.50 7.20
C VAL A 108 -1.36 0.49 7.40
N SER A 109 -1.71 1.71 7.75
CA SER A 109 -0.71 2.76 7.93
C SER A 109 -1.15 3.83 8.92
N THR A 110 -0.19 4.65 9.33
CA THR A 110 -0.46 5.94 9.95
C THR A 110 -1.16 6.85 8.93
N PRO A 111 -1.83 7.94 9.37
CA PRO A 111 -2.78 8.66 8.50
C PRO A 111 -2.18 9.62 7.48
N GLU A 112 -0.87 9.70 7.33
CA GLU A 112 -0.19 10.62 6.41
C GLU A 112 -0.32 10.14 4.95
N VAL A 113 -1.54 10.20 4.40
CA VAL A 113 -1.88 9.63 3.08
C VAL A 113 -1.20 10.31 1.89
N ASP A 114 -0.81 11.57 2.05
CA ASP A 114 -0.16 12.35 0.98
C ASP A 114 1.37 12.39 1.14
N ASP A 115 1.90 11.71 2.14
CA ASP A 115 3.32 11.67 2.43
C ASP A 115 4.02 10.64 1.52
N VAL A 116 4.32 11.04 0.31
CA VAL A 116 5.04 10.20 -0.64
C VAL A 116 6.04 11.03 -1.45
N VAL A 117 7.27 10.53 -1.55
CA VAL A 117 8.30 11.07 -2.44
C VAL A 117 8.59 10.00 -3.50
N ARG A 118 8.21 10.27 -4.73
CA ARG A 118 8.44 9.35 -5.86
C ARG A 118 9.80 9.62 -6.47
N LEU A 119 10.61 8.57 -6.57
CA LEU A 119 11.95 8.63 -7.15
C LEU A 119 11.95 8.18 -8.61
N GLU A 120 11.18 7.13 -8.91
CA GLU A 120 10.99 6.59 -10.26
C GLU A 120 9.53 6.17 -10.41
N ASP A 121 8.95 6.42 -11.58
CA ASP A 121 7.59 6.01 -11.87
C ASP A 121 7.42 5.76 -13.37
N ARG A 122 7.02 4.53 -13.74
CA ARG A 122 6.83 4.17 -15.16
C ARG A 122 5.66 4.90 -15.82
N TYR A 123 4.81 5.57 -15.03
CA TYR A 123 3.63 6.29 -15.53
C TYR A 123 3.83 7.81 -15.54
N GLY A 124 5.05 8.29 -15.31
CA GLY A 124 5.40 9.71 -15.43
C GLY A 124 4.94 10.62 -14.30
N ARG A 125 4.70 10.08 -13.09
CA ARG A 125 4.26 10.88 -11.94
C ARG A 125 5.40 11.47 -11.09
N VAL A 126 6.61 11.36 -11.58
CA VAL A 126 7.79 11.96 -10.92
C VAL A 126 7.99 13.37 -11.42
#